data_28f3e338528bd3c95623f64435345d44
#
_entry.id   28f3e338528bd3c95623f64435345d44
#
_cell.length_a   1.000
_cell.length_b   1.000
_cell.length_c   1.000
_cell.angle_alpha   90.00
_cell.angle_beta   90.00
_cell.angle_gamma   90.00
#
_symmetry.space_group_name_H-M   'P 1'
#
loop_
_entity.id
_entity.type
_entity.pdbx_description
1 polymer ?
#
loop_
_entity_poly.entity_id
_entity_poly.type
_entity_poly.pdbx_seq_one_letter_code
_entity_poly.pdbx_strand_id
1 'polypeptide(L)'
;MSTTLRLAFLWVPTIACFAIGCTLSPTQVPARAKHERNGHTADDALVQFSLLAALAADDYAGGAPLRDLLAAGDFGVGTFDRLDGEMIVLDGTIYQALADGTVRAADLDGTTPFAAVTFFGEDGRIENLTAATLDDLDAQLDRKLPHRNLPYAMRISGEFAAVTLRSVPAQSPPFEPLVEVVKHQVTWQHHNVRGTLVGLRCPDWMGTINVSGYHWHFLSDDHTIGGHVLGCEFQNGSLRYDECTSVVIHLPQSTEFDEFDASEVTDEDIDQIERQRAQTSPK
;
A
#
# COMPACT_ATOMS: atom_id res chain seq x y z
N MET A 1 57.16 68.82 -42.33
CA MET A 1 56.98 67.38 -42.32
C MET A 1 56.03 67.07 -41.15
N SER A 2 54.78 66.87 -41.46
CA SER A 2 53.68 66.73 -40.47
C SER A 2 53.19 65.29 -40.47
N THR A 3 53.31 64.65 -39.34
CA THR A 3 52.84 63.25 -39.15
C THR A 3 51.61 63.24 -38.30
N THR A 4 50.48 63.00 -38.93
CA THR A 4 49.13 62.94 -38.30
C THR A 4 48.97 61.57 -37.69
N LEU A 5 48.71 61.54 -36.36
CA LEU A 5 48.36 60.36 -35.57
C LEU A 5 46.88 60.20 -35.62
N ARG A 6 46.35 59.05 -36.15
CA ARG A 6 44.96 58.69 -36.13
C ARG A 6 44.69 57.88 -34.88
N LEU A 7 43.86 58.37 -33.96
CA LEU A 7 43.26 57.58 -32.87
C LEU A 7 42.11 56.70 -33.40
N ALA A 8 42.22 55.42 -33.19
CA ALA A 8 41.16 54.49 -33.45
C ALA A 8 40.32 54.33 -32.14
N PHE A 9 39.04 54.67 -32.21
CA PHE A 9 38.05 54.42 -31.14
C PHE A 9 37.62 52.97 -31.22
N LEU A 10 37.93 52.19 -30.19
CA LEU A 10 37.37 50.86 -29.98
C LEU A 10 35.99 50.98 -29.31
N TRP A 11 34.97 50.57 -30.02
CA TRP A 11 33.62 50.42 -29.53
C TRP A 11 33.48 49.13 -28.78
N VAL A 12 33.20 49.15 -27.46
CA VAL A 12 32.91 47.96 -26.65
C VAL A 12 31.39 47.89 -26.51
N PRO A 13 30.71 46.82 -26.96
CA PRO A 13 29.28 46.67 -26.73
C PRO A 13 29.04 46.21 -25.30
N THR A 14 28.26 46.95 -24.54
CA THR A 14 27.77 46.59 -23.21
C THR A 14 26.71 45.50 -23.36
N ILE A 15 27.02 44.28 -22.90
CA ILE A 15 26.07 43.18 -22.84
C ILE A 15 25.21 43.39 -21.57
N ALA A 16 23.94 43.76 -21.75
CA ALA A 16 22.96 43.77 -20.68
C ALA A 16 22.54 42.33 -20.35
N CYS A 17 22.98 41.81 -19.20
CA CYS A 17 22.45 40.58 -18.64
C CYS A 17 21.01 40.77 -18.14
N PHE A 18 20.06 40.31 -18.92
CA PHE A 18 18.69 40.09 -18.41
C PHE A 18 18.68 38.87 -17.53
N ALA A 19 18.57 39.06 -16.21
CA ALA A 19 18.28 37.98 -15.27
C ALA A 19 16.83 37.56 -15.47
N ILE A 20 16.61 36.46 -16.20
CA ILE A 20 15.29 35.80 -16.25
C ILE A 20 15.15 35.04 -14.94
N GLY A 21 14.36 35.58 -14.03
CA GLY A 21 13.95 34.88 -12.82
C GLY A 21 13.06 33.69 -13.21
N CYS A 22 13.64 32.49 -13.27
CA CYS A 22 12.89 31.24 -13.30
C CYS A 22 12.29 31.02 -11.91
N THR A 23 11.03 31.37 -11.72
CA THR A 23 10.23 30.81 -10.63
C THR A 23 9.92 29.35 -11.01
N LEU A 24 10.59 28.42 -10.36
CA LEU A 24 10.24 27.01 -10.44
C LEU A 24 8.86 26.82 -9.80
N SER A 25 7.83 26.75 -10.61
CA SER A 25 6.53 26.20 -10.19
C SER A 25 6.75 24.74 -9.74
N PRO A 26 6.05 24.26 -8.69
CA PRO A 26 6.12 22.86 -8.31
C PRO A 26 5.70 22.04 -9.52
N THR A 27 6.63 21.22 -10.00
CA THR A 27 6.40 20.31 -11.12
C THR A 27 5.28 19.36 -10.71
N GLN A 28 4.07 19.56 -11.26
CA GLN A 28 3.07 18.51 -11.27
C GLN A 28 3.70 17.32 -11.99
N VAL A 29 3.90 16.22 -11.27
CA VAL A 29 4.24 14.94 -11.87
C VAL A 29 3.12 14.63 -12.87
N PRO A 30 3.43 14.53 -14.17
CA PRO A 30 2.38 14.23 -15.15
C PRO A 30 1.79 12.86 -14.80
N ALA A 31 0.46 12.76 -14.77
CA ALA A 31 -0.23 11.47 -14.70
C ALA A 31 0.39 10.57 -15.77
N ARG A 32 0.93 9.42 -15.33
CA ARG A 32 1.62 8.47 -16.20
C ARG A 32 0.64 8.01 -17.27
N ALA A 33 0.95 8.24 -18.54
CA ALA A 33 0.11 7.76 -19.64
C ALA A 33 0.12 6.22 -19.62
N LYS A 34 -1.04 5.58 -19.49
CA LYS A 34 -1.21 4.14 -19.59
C LYS A 34 -0.59 3.65 -20.91
N HIS A 35 0.32 2.70 -20.85
CA HIS A 35 1.05 2.19 -22.02
C HIS A 35 0.33 0.93 -22.50
N GLU A 36 -0.54 1.08 -23.48
CA GLU A 36 -1.28 -0.05 -24.08
C GLU A 36 -0.33 -1.04 -24.77
N ARG A 37 -0.22 -2.24 -24.20
CA ARG A 37 0.28 -3.42 -24.89
C ARG A 37 -0.80 -4.50 -24.83
N ASN A 38 -1.40 -4.81 -25.98
CA ASN A 38 -2.41 -5.87 -26.14
C ASN A 38 -3.67 -5.73 -25.26
N GLY A 39 -4.10 -4.49 -25.01
CA GLY A 39 -5.27 -4.23 -24.15
C GLY A 39 -4.99 -4.31 -22.64
N HIS A 40 -3.77 -4.65 -22.25
CA HIS A 40 -3.29 -4.60 -20.86
C HIS A 40 -2.17 -3.58 -20.77
N THR A 41 -2.18 -2.75 -19.73
CA THR A 41 -1.11 -1.80 -19.48
C THR A 41 -0.04 -2.45 -18.60
N ALA A 42 1.22 -2.05 -18.75
CA ALA A 42 2.30 -2.51 -17.85
C ALA A 42 2.08 -2.02 -16.40
N ASP A 43 1.10 -1.15 -16.19
CA ASP A 43 0.74 -0.55 -14.91
C ASP A 43 -0.31 -1.40 -14.16
N ASP A 44 -0.91 -2.44 -14.79
CA ASP A 44 -1.95 -3.30 -14.18
C ASP A 44 -1.34 -4.55 -13.50
N ALA A 45 -0.09 -4.47 -13.04
CA ALA A 45 0.59 -5.56 -12.36
C ALA A 45 0.46 -5.41 -10.85
N LEU A 46 -0.05 -6.45 -10.17
CA LEU A 46 0.16 -6.59 -8.74
C LEU A 46 1.60 -7.07 -8.51
N VAL A 47 2.43 -6.24 -7.90
CA VAL A 47 3.82 -6.56 -7.57
C VAL A 47 3.88 -6.99 -6.12
N GLN A 48 4.20 -8.26 -5.91
CA GLN A 48 4.29 -8.91 -4.61
C GLN A 48 5.75 -9.04 -4.18
N PHE A 49 6.08 -8.60 -2.98
CA PHE A 49 7.36 -8.79 -2.33
C PHE A 49 7.23 -9.83 -1.24
N SER A 50 7.95 -10.95 -1.37
CA SER A 50 7.83 -12.17 -0.58
C SER A 50 6.49 -12.91 -0.76
N LEU A 51 6.28 -13.94 0.03
CA LEU A 51 5.08 -14.77 0.09
C LEU A 51 4.42 -14.65 1.46
N LEU A 52 3.10 -14.67 1.50
CA LEU A 52 2.36 -14.73 2.76
C LEU A 52 2.73 -15.97 3.59
N ALA A 53 2.95 -17.11 2.91
CA ALA A 53 3.38 -18.34 3.58
C ALA A 53 4.74 -18.19 4.27
N ALA A 54 5.71 -17.49 3.66
CA ALA A 54 7.00 -17.22 4.29
C ALA A 54 6.85 -16.29 5.51
N LEU A 55 6.05 -15.24 5.38
CA LEU A 55 5.73 -14.36 6.50
C LEU A 55 5.05 -15.13 7.64
N ALA A 56 4.09 -16.01 7.33
CA ALA A 56 3.40 -16.82 8.35
C ALA A 56 4.35 -17.78 9.08
N ALA A 57 5.42 -18.22 8.42
CA ALA A 57 6.45 -19.11 8.95
C ALA A 57 7.62 -18.39 9.65
N ASP A 58 7.50 -17.08 9.93
CA ASP A 58 8.46 -16.24 10.67
C ASP A 58 9.59 -15.53 9.88
N ASP A 59 9.52 -15.51 8.54
CA ASP A 59 10.46 -14.70 7.73
C ASP A 59 10.15 -13.20 7.83
N TYR A 60 10.54 -12.59 8.97
CA TYR A 60 10.21 -11.21 9.30
C TYR A 60 11.35 -10.22 9.09
N ALA A 61 12.57 -10.71 8.92
CA ALA A 61 13.75 -9.84 8.91
C ALA A 61 14.10 -9.37 7.51
N GLY A 62 14.33 -8.08 7.37
CA GLY A 62 14.86 -7.50 6.15
C GLY A 62 13.87 -7.48 5.00
N GLY A 63 14.25 -8.10 3.91
CA GLY A 63 13.44 -8.15 2.68
C GLY A 63 13.72 -6.99 1.73
N ALA A 64 12.67 -6.49 1.07
CA ALA A 64 12.79 -5.48 0.03
C ALA A 64 12.94 -4.07 0.61
N PRO A 65 13.80 -3.20 0.04
CA PRO A 65 13.84 -1.79 0.37
C PRO A 65 12.51 -1.08 0.06
N LEU A 66 12.05 -0.19 0.94
CA LEU A 66 10.78 0.55 0.73
C LEU A 66 10.80 1.41 -0.55
N ARG A 67 11.97 1.85 -1.01
CA ARG A 67 12.11 2.56 -2.29
C ARG A 67 11.72 1.70 -3.50
N ASP A 68 11.98 0.39 -3.43
CA ASP A 68 11.66 -0.53 -4.52
C ASP A 68 10.15 -0.75 -4.62
N LEU A 69 9.43 -0.69 -3.47
CA LEU A 69 7.97 -0.70 -3.46
C LEU A 69 7.40 0.51 -4.21
N LEU A 70 7.88 1.72 -3.91
CA LEU A 70 7.42 2.93 -4.61
C LEU A 70 7.82 2.97 -6.08
N ALA A 71 8.87 2.26 -6.46
CA ALA A 71 9.22 2.09 -7.87
C ALA A 71 8.28 1.11 -8.60
N ALA A 72 7.59 0.24 -7.84
CA ALA A 72 6.68 -0.80 -8.35
C ALA A 72 5.19 -0.44 -8.21
N GLY A 73 4.83 0.53 -7.34
CA GLY A 73 3.45 0.92 -7.15
C GLY A 73 3.28 2.16 -6.27
N ASP A 74 2.11 2.78 -6.36
CA ASP A 74 1.70 3.95 -5.57
C ASP A 74 0.54 3.64 -4.62
N PHE A 75 0.07 2.37 -4.61
CA PHE A 75 -1.05 1.86 -3.83
C PHE A 75 -0.79 0.42 -3.38
N GLY A 76 -1.13 0.08 -2.13
CA GLY A 76 -0.98 -1.28 -1.63
C GLY A 76 -0.95 -1.40 -0.12
N VAL A 77 -0.67 -2.62 0.36
CA VAL A 77 -0.60 -2.98 1.78
C VAL A 77 0.59 -3.89 2.06
N GLY A 78 0.98 -3.98 3.33
CA GLY A 78 2.07 -4.83 3.80
C GLY A 78 2.41 -4.59 5.26
N THR A 79 3.64 -4.93 5.64
CA THR A 79 4.19 -4.66 6.97
C THR A 79 5.63 -4.15 6.86
N PHE A 80 6.29 -3.92 7.97
CA PHE A 80 7.67 -3.42 8.05
C PHE A 80 8.62 -4.47 8.63
N ASP A 81 9.93 -4.24 8.49
CA ASP A 81 10.95 -5.08 9.09
C ASP A 81 10.55 -5.47 10.52
N ARG A 82 10.64 -6.78 10.82
CA ARG A 82 10.24 -7.36 12.09
C ARG A 82 8.80 -7.08 12.52
N LEU A 83 7.88 -6.95 11.58
CA LEU A 83 6.45 -6.66 11.79
C LEU A 83 6.20 -5.34 12.56
N ASP A 84 7.09 -4.32 12.43
CA ASP A 84 6.94 -3.05 13.13
C ASP A 84 5.80 -2.21 12.58
N GLY A 85 4.57 -2.67 12.77
CA GLY A 85 3.35 -2.00 12.36
C GLY A 85 2.81 -2.38 10.99
N GLU A 86 1.65 -1.83 10.67
CA GLU A 86 0.92 -2.07 9.42
C GLU A 86 1.31 -1.04 8.35
N MET A 87 1.55 -1.50 7.13
CA MET A 87 1.92 -0.64 6.00
C MET A 87 0.69 -0.30 5.17
N ILE A 88 0.54 0.99 4.87
CA ILE A 88 -0.48 1.50 3.96
C ILE A 88 0.24 2.32 2.88
N VAL A 89 0.16 1.89 1.62
CA VAL A 89 0.67 2.69 0.50
C VAL A 89 -0.52 3.37 -0.17
N LEU A 90 -0.56 4.69 -0.10
CA LEU A 90 -1.66 5.47 -0.65
C LEU A 90 -1.13 6.71 -1.38
N ASP A 91 -1.50 6.84 -2.64
CA ASP A 91 -1.13 7.96 -3.52
C ASP A 91 0.40 8.23 -3.53
N GLY A 92 1.21 7.15 -3.53
CA GLY A 92 2.68 7.21 -3.58
C GLY A 92 3.37 7.55 -2.26
N THR A 93 2.65 7.50 -1.15
CA THR A 93 3.22 7.65 0.19
C THR A 93 3.05 6.36 0.98
N ILE A 94 4.12 5.91 1.63
CA ILE A 94 4.08 4.77 2.56
C ILE A 94 3.81 5.31 3.96
N TYR A 95 2.74 4.86 4.58
CA TYR A 95 2.39 5.15 5.97
C TYR A 95 2.62 3.92 6.83
N GLN A 96 3.16 4.14 8.02
CA GLN A 96 3.38 3.13 9.05
C GLN A 96 2.40 3.37 10.21
N ALA A 97 1.55 2.39 10.49
CA ALA A 97 0.64 2.41 11.63
C ALA A 97 1.17 1.48 12.72
N LEU A 98 1.71 2.06 13.79
CA LEU A 98 2.41 1.37 14.86
C LEU A 98 1.46 0.80 15.92
N ALA A 99 1.95 -0.18 16.69
CA ALA A 99 1.20 -0.80 17.78
C ALA A 99 0.92 0.13 18.98
N ASP A 100 1.53 1.31 19.04
CA ASP A 100 1.19 2.35 20.02
C ASP A 100 0.08 3.29 19.56
N GLY A 101 -0.48 3.06 18.37
CA GLY A 101 -1.51 3.88 17.74
C GLY A 101 -0.98 5.05 16.91
N THR A 102 0.35 5.25 16.87
CA THR A 102 0.96 6.32 16.06
C THR A 102 0.91 5.95 14.58
N VAL A 103 0.53 6.92 13.74
CA VAL A 103 0.67 6.84 12.29
C VAL A 103 1.67 7.88 11.80
N ARG A 104 2.57 7.48 10.91
CA ARG A 104 3.58 8.38 10.33
C ARG A 104 3.91 7.98 8.90
N ALA A 105 4.44 8.92 8.12
CA ALA A 105 5.11 8.56 6.87
C ALA A 105 6.36 7.75 7.18
N ALA A 106 6.56 6.66 6.44
CA ALA A 106 7.68 5.75 6.66
C ALA A 106 9.01 6.37 6.20
N ASP A 107 10.09 6.01 6.88
CA ASP A 107 11.44 6.27 6.41
C ASP A 107 11.76 5.30 5.25
N LEU A 108 12.00 5.85 4.06
CA LEU A 108 12.25 5.07 2.85
C LEU A 108 13.60 4.32 2.87
N ASP A 109 14.45 4.54 3.85
CA ASP A 109 15.66 3.75 4.10
C ASP A 109 15.37 2.40 4.78
N GLY A 110 14.13 2.21 5.25
CA GLY A 110 13.65 0.95 5.83
C GLY A 110 13.41 -0.15 4.80
N THR A 111 13.03 -1.33 5.32
CA THR A 111 12.74 -2.53 4.54
C THR A 111 11.39 -3.14 4.94
N THR A 112 10.90 -4.07 4.13
CA THR A 112 9.70 -4.85 4.37
C THR A 112 9.94 -6.33 4.10
N PRO A 113 9.49 -7.25 4.98
CA PRO A 113 9.48 -8.68 4.70
C PRO A 113 8.29 -9.09 3.81
N PHE A 114 7.24 -8.25 3.72
CA PHE A 114 6.03 -8.56 2.95
C PHE A 114 5.28 -7.30 2.57
N ALA A 115 5.04 -7.13 1.28
CA ALA A 115 4.16 -6.10 0.75
C ALA A 115 3.61 -6.49 -0.63
N ALA A 116 2.46 -5.94 -0.98
CA ALA A 116 1.91 -6.01 -2.33
C ALA A 116 1.46 -4.63 -2.77
N VAL A 117 1.93 -4.19 -3.94
CA VAL A 117 1.68 -2.86 -4.49
C VAL A 117 1.32 -2.90 -5.97
N THR A 118 0.62 -1.89 -6.43
CA THR A 118 0.35 -1.63 -7.86
C THR A 118 0.34 -0.13 -8.11
N PHE A 119 0.48 0.29 -9.37
CA PHE A 119 0.13 1.65 -9.76
C PHE A 119 -1.37 1.71 -9.99
N PHE A 120 -2.09 2.34 -9.05
CA PHE A 120 -3.55 2.34 -9.05
C PHE A 120 -4.13 3.05 -10.26
N GLY A 121 -4.79 2.29 -11.15
CA GLY A 121 -5.57 2.77 -12.27
C GLY A 121 -7.06 2.49 -12.03
N GLU A 122 -7.92 3.51 -12.04
CA GLU A 122 -9.35 3.27 -11.85
C GLU A 122 -9.96 2.60 -13.08
N ASP A 123 -10.31 1.31 -13.00
CA ASP A 123 -11.07 0.56 -14.02
C ASP A 123 -12.57 0.64 -13.78
N GLY A 124 -12.99 0.83 -12.53
CA GLY A 124 -14.40 1.01 -12.22
C GLY A 124 -14.65 1.56 -10.84
N ARG A 125 -15.93 1.92 -10.61
CA ARG A 125 -16.38 2.46 -9.34
C ARG A 125 -17.77 2.00 -8.95
N ILE A 126 -18.02 2.00 -7.65
CA ILE A 126 -19.33 1.73 -7.05
C ILE A 126 -19.60 2.82 -6.04
N GLU A 127 -20.65 3.61 -6.29
CA GLU A 127 -21.05 4.70 -5.41
C GLU A 127 -22.16 4.27 -4.45
N ASN A 128 -22.32 5.02 -3.36
CA ASN A 128 -23.33 4.80 -2.33
C ASN A 128 -23.25 3.39 -1.72
N LEU A 129 -22.04 2.88 -1.55
CA LEU A 129 -21.80 1.60 -0.90
C LEU A 129 -22.08 1.76 0.60
N THR A 130 -22.77 0.79 1.19
CA THR A 130 -23.10 0.75 2.61
C THR A 130 -22.72 -0.62 3.14
N ALA A 131 -22.05 -0.68 4.27
CA ALA A 131 -21.71 -1.93 4.93
C ALA A 131 -21.99 -1.82 6.43
N ALA A 132 -22.68 -2.80 6.96
CA ALA A 132 -22.91 -2.93 8.40
C ALA A 132 -21.77 -3.69 9.10
N THR A 133 -21.06 -4.52 8.36
CA THR A 133 -19.88 -5.27 8.81
C THR A 133 -18.91 -5.45 7.65
N LEU A 134 -17.68 -5.87 7.96
CA LEU A 134 -16.69 -6.20 6.94
C LEU A 134 -17.15 -7.41 6.09
N ASP A 135 -17.77 -8.42 6.68
CA ASP A 135 -18.32 -9.57 5.95
C ASP A 135 -19.46 -9.18 5.00
N ASP A 136 -20.31 -8.23 5.40
CA ASP A 136 -21.34 -7.68 4.52
C ASP A 136 -20.72 -6.92 3.34
N LEU A 137 -19.65 -6.15 3.58
CA LEU A 137 -18.87 -5.49 2.53
C LEU A 137 -18.33 -6.50 1.52
N ASP A 138 -17.58 -7.49 2.00
CA ASP A 138 -16.92 -8.52 1.18
C ASP A 138 -17.97 -9.27 0.33
N ALA A 139 -19.08 -9.68 0.94
CA ALA A 139 -20.18 -10.36 0.24
C ALA A 139 -20.87 -9.47 -0.82
N GLN A 140 -20.93 -8.15 -0.62
CA GLN A 140 -21.43 -7.23 -1.65
C GLN A 140 -20.46 -7.10 -2.80
N LEU A 141 -19.16 -7.01 -2.53
CA LEU A 141 -18.11 -6.89 -3.55
C LEU A 141 -18.02 -8.14 -4.41
N ASP A 142 -18.12 -9.34 -3.83
CA ASP A 142 -18.16 -10.60 -4.58
C ASP A 142 -19.29 -10.67 -5.62
N ARG A 143 -20.39 -9.98 -5.37
CA ARG A 143 -21.52 -9.90 -6.32
C ARG A 143 -21.37 -8.81 -7.38
N LYS A 144 -20.51 -7.83 -7.14
CA LYS A 144 -20.40 -6.61 -7.96
C LYS A 144 -19.13 -6.57 -8.81
N LEU A 145 -18.05 -7.19 -8.36
CA LEU A 145 -16.78 -7.22 -9.10
C LEU A 145 -16.91 -8.15 -10.33
N PRO A 146 -16.41 -7.72 -11.51
CA PRO A 146 -16.68 -8.42 -12.77
C PRO A 146 -15.93 -9.74 -12.92
N HIS A 147 -14.74 -9.87 -12.32
CA HIS A 147 -13.86 -11.02 -12.55
C HIS A 147 -13.43 -11.71 -11.24
N ARG A 148 -13.87 -12.95 -11.03
CA ARG A 148 -13.57 -13.70 -9.80
C ARG A 148 -12.11 -14.15 -9.68
N ASN A 149 -11.41 -14.34 -10.79
CA ASN A 149 -10.09 -14.91 -10.84
C ASN A 149 -8.97 -13.88 -11.08
N LEU A 150 -9.30 -12.57 -11.08
CA LEU A 150 -8.29 -11.51 -11.09
C LEU A 150 -8.08 -10.95 -9.67
N PRO A 151 -6.85 -10.58 -9.32
CA PRO A 151 -6.60 -9.72 -8.17
C PRO A 151 -7.13 -8.31 -8.45
N TYR A 152 -7.54 -7.62 -7.38
CA TYR A 152 -7.98 -6.24 -7.41
C TYR A 152 -7.25 -5.42 -6.37
N ALA A 153 -6.86 -4.20 -6.75
CA ALA A 153 -6.56 -3.14 -5.80
C ALA A 153 -7.82 -2.28 -5.61
N MET A 154 -8.16 -1.96 -4.38
CA MET A 154 -9.43 -1.31 -4.07
C MET A 154 -9.26 -0.25 -3.00
N ARG A 155 -9.89 0.91 -3.22
CA ARG A 155 -9.98 1.99 -2.24
C ARG A 155 -11.44 2.38 -2.00
N ILE A 156 -11.85 2.41 -0.72
CA ILE A 156 -13.18 2.88 -0.32
C ILE A 156 -13.01 4.11 0.54
N SER A 157 -13.43 5.25 0.02
CA SER A 157 -13.38 6.52 0.77
C SER A 157 -14.75 6.88 1.29
N GLY A 158 -14.83 7.40 2.51
CA GLY A 158 -16.10 7.76 3.13
C GLY A 158 -16.00 8.18 4.59
N GLU A 159 -17.16 8.26 5.21
CA GLU A 159 -17.30 8.45 6.66
C GLU A 159 -17.70 7.12 7.29
N PHE A 160 -16.87 6.66 8.20
CA PHE A 160 -17.04 5.39 8.89
C PHE A 160 -17.70 5.64 10.24
N ALA A 161 -18.91 5.09 10.45
CA ALA A 161 -19.59 5.12 11.74
C ALA A 161 -18.76 4.39 12.81
N ALA A 162 -18.12 3.29 12.41
CA ALA A 162 -17.13 2.58 13.22
C ALA A 162 -16.08 1.92 12.33
N VAL A 163 -14.84 1.90 12.82
CA VAL A 163 -13.74 1.09 12.25
C VAL A 163 -12.96 0.45 13.41
N THR A 164 -12.78 -0.87 13.35
CA THR A 164 -11.94 -1.62 14.29
C THR A 164 -10.65 -1.99 13.60
N LEU A 165 -9.54 -1.55 14.18
CA LEU A 165 -8.21 -1.70 13.63
C LEU A 165 -7.33 -2.51 14.57
N ARG A 166 -6.28 -3.11 14.01
CA ARG A 166 -5.18 -3.70 14.76
C ARG A 166 -3.83 -3.22 14.22
N SER A 167 -2.81 -3.40 15.05
CA SER A 167 -1.41 -3.46 14.67
C SER A 167 -0.66 -4.39 15.61
N VAL A 168 0.46 -4.94 15.15
CA VAL A 168 1.33 -5.79 15.96
C VAL A 168 2.59 -5.00 16.35
N PRO A 169 3.13 -5.22 17.57
CA PRO A 169 4.40 -4.61 17.96
C PRO A 169 5.56 -5.25 17.22
N ALA A 170 6.66 -4.51 17.08
CA ALA A 170 7.91 -5.02 16.51
C ALA A 170 8.39 -6.29 17.22
N GLN A 171 8.80 -7.29 16.45
CA GLN A 171 9.28 -8.56 16.95
C GLN A 171 10.81 -8.56 17.10
N SER A 172 11.33 -9.49 17.90
CA SER A 172 12.76 -9.70 18.10
C SER A 172 13.10 -11.18 18.03
N PRO A 173 14.24 -11.56 17.46
CA PRO A 173 14.67 -12.95 17.43
C PRO A 173 14.85 -13.57 18.82
N PRO A 174 14.59 -14.90 19.02
CA PRO A 174 14.04 -15.79 18.00
C PRO A 174 12.59 -15.42 17.68
N PHE A 175 12.23 -15.42 16.38
CA PHE A 175 10.87 -15.10 15.96
C PHE A 175 9.90 -16.25 16.26
N GLU A 176 8.66 -15.92 16.54
CA GLU A 176 7.55 -16.87 16.69
C GLU A 176 6.71 -16.87 15.40
N PRO A 177 6.04 -17.97 15.05
CA PRO A 177 5.09 -18.00 13.92
C PRO A 177 4.05 -16.87 14.03
N LEU A 178 3.63 -16.33 12.89
CA LEU A 178 2.73 -15.16 12.86
C LEU A 178 1.41 -15.40 13.62
N VAL A 179 0.92 -16.63 13.60
CA VAL A 179 -0.30 -17.02 14.34
C VAL A 179 -0.16 -16.84 15.87
N GLU A 180 1.06 -16.92 16.40
CA GLU A 180 1.33 -16.63 17.81
C GLU A 180 1.49 -15.12 18.04
N VAL A 181 2.16 -14.42 17.12
CA VAL A 181 2.37 -12.97 17.22
C VAL A 181 1.05 -12.21 17.23
N VAL A 182 0.09 -12.59 16.39
CA VAL A 182 -1.22 -11.90 16.33
C VAL A 182 -2.06 -12.05 17.60
N LYS A 183 -1.76 -13.01 18.47
CA LYS A 183 -2.42 -13.12 19.79
C LYS A 183 -2.06 -11.93 20.72
N HIS A 184 -0.97 -11.24 20.42
CA HIS A 184 -0.48 -10.08 21.14
C HIS A 184 -0.73 -8.76 20.40
N GLN A 185 -1.55 -8.77 19.35
CA GLN A 185 -1.94 -7.57 18.62
C GLN A 185 -2.64 -6.55 19.52
N VAL A 186 -2.41 -5.28 19.23
CA VAL A 186 -3.15 -4.18 19.86
C VAL A 186 -4.30 -3.79 18.96
N THR A 187 -5.50 -3.63 19.54
CA THR A 187 -6.71 -3.31 18.79
C THR A 187 -7.32 -2.00 19.27
N TRP A 188 -7.88 -1.23 18.33
CA TRP A 188 -8.60 0.01 18.60
C TRP A 188 -9.92 0.02 17.87
N GLN A 189 -10.92 0.71 18.46
CA GLN A 189 -12.16 1.03 17.79
C GLN A 189 -12.31 2.56 17.72
N HIS A 190 -12.50 3.06 16.51
CA HIS A 190 -12.73 4.47 16.24
C HIS A 190 -14.14 4.67 15.71
N HIS A 191 -14.77 5.80 16.03
CA HIS A 191 -16.13 6.14 15.61
C HIS A 191 -16.16 7.49 14.90
N ASN A 192 -17.08 7.62 13.91
CA ASN A 192 -17.30 8.86 13.14
C ASN A 192 -16.02 9.41 12.54
N VAL A 193 -15.25 8.55 11.89
CA VAL A 193 -13.95 8.85 11.31
C VAL A 193 -14.07 8.90 9.80
N ARG A 194 -13.51 9.93 9.17
CA ARG A 194 -13.35 10.02 7.72
C ARG A 194 -12.01 9.42 7.31
N GLY A 195 -12.01 8.67 6.20
CA GLY A 195 -10.78 8.06 5.73
C GLY A 195 -11.00 7.14 4.53
N THR A 196 -9.98 6.34 4.26
CA THR A 196 -9.93 5.43 3.13
C THR A 196 -9.54 4.02 3.59
N LEU A 197 -10.35 3.02 3.24
CA LEU A 197 -9.92 1.63 3.20
C LEU A 197 -9.01 1.45 1.97
N VAL A 198 -7.82 0.94 2.19
CA VAL A 198 -6.84 0.55 1.19
C VAL A 198 -6.74 -0.96 1.23
N GLY A 199 -7.03 -1.64 0.14
CA GLY A 199 -7.07 -3.09 0.20
C GLY A 199 -6.82 -3.79 -1.11
N LEU A 200 -6.59 -5.08 -0.97
CA LEU A 200 -6.45 -6.03 -2.06
C LEU A 200 -7.52 -7.10 -1.93
N ARG A 201 -8.00 -7.57 -3.08
CA ARG A 201 -8.77 -8.81 -3.16
C ARG A 201 -7.99 -9.79 -4.02
N CYS A 202 -7.57 -10.90 -3.44
CA CYS A 202 -6.86 -11.94 -4.17
C CYS A 202 -7.75 -13.18 -4.35
N PRO A 203 -7.75 -13.81 -5.53
CA PRO A 203 -8.48 -15.06 -5.77
C PRO A 203 -7.84 -16.22 -5.01
N ASP A 204 -8.61 -17.30 -4.78
CA ASP A 204 -8.21 -18.46 -3.98
C ASP A 204 -6.89 -19.11 -4.44
N TRP A 205 -6.59 -19.06 -5.75
CA TRP A 205 -5.33 -19.60 -6.26
C TRP A 205 -4.07 -18.85 -5.78
N MET A 206 -4.24 -17.69 -5.15
CA MET A 206 -3.13 -16.90 -4.57
C MET A 206 -2.89 -17.17 -3.08
N GLY A 207 -3.58 -18.09 -2.45
CA GLY A 207 -3.61 -18.24 -0.98
C GLY A 207 -2.26 -18.40 -0.27
N THR A 208 -1.22 -18.93 -0.94
CA THR A 208 0.13 -18.97 -0.39
C THR A 208 0.97 -17.72 -0.71
N ILE A 209 0.54 -16.95 -1.71
CA ILE A 209 1.23 -15.73 -2.18
C ILE A 209 0.76 -14.53 -1.38
N ASN A 210 -0.57 -14.39 -1.24
CA ASN A 210 -1.23 -13.29 -0.55
C ASN A 210 -2.54 -13.78 0.10
N VAL A 211 -3.18 -12.94 0.90
CA VAL A 211 -4.46 -13.25 1.56
C VAL A 211 -5.53 -13.56 0.53
N SER A 212 -6.01 -14.80 0.49
CA SER A 212 -7.16 -15.19 -0.33
C SER A 212 -8.41 -14.47 0.15
N GLY A 213 -9.16 -13.84 -0.75
CA GLY A 213 -10.27 -12.95 -0.40
C GLY A 213 -9.80 -11.51 -0.18
N TYR A 214 -10.32 -10.84 0.84
CA TYR A 214 -10.14 -9.40 1.05
C TYR A 214 -9.17 -9.13 2.21
N HIS A 215 -8.20 -8.27 1.95
CA HIS A 215 -7.23 -7.76 2.92
C HIS A 215 -7.31 -6.23 2.93
N TRP A 216 -7.70 -5.66 4.08
CA TRP A 216 -7.96 -4.23 4.21
C TRP A 216 -7.11 -3.58 5.27
N HIS A 217 -6.50 -2.45 4.92
CA HIS A 217 -5.95 -1.48 5.84
C HIS A 217 -6.78 -0.19 5.79
N PHE A 218 -6.68 0.63 6.82
CA PHE A 218 -7.38 1.91 6.91
C PHE A 218 -6.40 3.04 7.18
N LEU A 219 -6.68 4.20 6.58
CA LEU A 219 -5.99 5.46 6.87
C LEU A 219 -7.04 6.58 6.95
N SER A 220 -7.04 7.34 8.07
CA SER A 220 -7.89 8.54 8.20
C SER A 220 -7.41 9.68 7.30
N ASP A 221 -8.33 10.60 6.94
CA ASP A 221 -8.03 11.74 6.06
C ASP A 221 -6.95 12.67 6.65
N ASP A 222 -6.81 12.74 7.97
CA ASP A 222 -5.79 13.51 8.68
C ASP A 222 -4.50 12.71 8.93
N HIS A 223 -4.44 11.47 8.50
CA HIS A 223 -3.32 10.52 8.64
C HIS A 223 -2.90 10.28 10.09
N THR A 224 -3.83 10.36 11.04
CA THR A 224 -3.54 10.12 12.47
C THR A 224 -4.05 8.78 12.97
N ILE A 225 -4.94 8.11 12.23
CA ILE A 225 -5.52 6.81 12.55
C ILE A 225 -5.25 5.87 11.39
N GLY A 226 -4.71 4.69 11.66
CA GLY A 226 -4.42 3.67 10.65
C GLY A 226 -4.22 2.30 11.26
N GLY A 227 -4.23 1.26 10.41
CA GLY A 227 -3.98 -0.12 10.81
C GLY A 227 -4.69 -1.13 9.91
N HIS A 228 -4.48 -2.41 10.21
CA HIS A 228 -5.18 -3.52 9.58
C HIS A 228 -6.63 -3.56 10.09
N VAL A 229 -7.58 -3.80 9.19
CA VAL A 229 -9.02 -3.69 9.47
C VAL A 229 -9.61 -5.02 9.92
N LEU A 230 -10.12 -5.04 11.14
CA LEU A 230 -10.88 -6.18 11.70
C LEU A 230 -12.38 -6.01 11.56
N GLY A 231 -12.87 -4.79 11.34
CA GLY A 231 -14.29 -4.51 11.18
C GLY A 231 -14.54 -3.08 10.75
N CYS A 232 -15.63 -2.86 10.02
CA CYS A 232 -16.06 -1.52 9.63
C CYS A 232 -17.59 -1.44 9.54
N GLU A 233 -18.11 -0.23 9.78
CA GLU A 233 -19.49 0.16 9.51
C GLU A 233 -19.48 1.53 8.84
N PHE A 234 -20.12 1.66 7.68
CA PHE A 234 -20.22 2.93 6.97
C PHE A 234 -21.43 2.99 6.04
N GLN A 235 -21.78 4.23 5.65
CA GLN A 235 -22.83 4.52 4.67
C GLN A 235 -22.27 5.50 3.62
N ASN A 236 -22.80 5.38 2.39
CA ASN A 236 -22.45 6.27 1.27
C ASN A 236 -20.93 6.27 0.92
N GLY A 237 -20.28 5.12 1.09
CA GLY A 237 -18.89 4.96 0.66
C GLY A 237 -18.77 4.99 -0.86
N SER A 238 -17.64 5.48 -1.36
CA SER A 238 -17.26 5.44 -2.77
C SER A 238 -16.11 4.46 -2.95
N LEU A 239 -16.38 3.32 -3.59
CA LEU A 239 -15.37 2.37 -4.01
C LEU A 239 -14.84 2.73 -5.39
N ARG A 240 -13.52 2.73 -5.55
CA ARG A 240 -12.81 2.62 -6.82
C ARG A 240 -11.98 1.35 -6.81
N TYR A 241 -11.91 0.68 -7.94
CA TYR A 241 -11.12 -0.54 -8.08
C TYR A 241 -10.29 -0.54 -9.35
N ASP A 242 -9.18 -1.26 -9.29
CA ASP A 242 -8.22 -1.52 -10.35
C ASP A 242 -8.07 -3.03 -10.51
N GLU A 243 -8.17 -3.55 -11.73
CA GLU A 243 -8.05 -4.96 -12.07
C GLU A 243 -6.60 -5.30 -12.39
N CYS A 244 -5.96 -6.08 -11.54
CA CYS A 244 -4.58 -6.49 -11.79
C CYS A 244 -4.57 -7.69 -12.74
N THR A 245 -4.14 -7.47 -13.97
CA THR A 245 -4.13 -8.49 -15.03
C THR A 245 -2.85 -9.33 -15.07
N SER A 246 -1.86 -8.96 -14.27
CA SER A 246 -0.62 -9.71 -14.08
C SER A 246 -0.17 -9.68 -12.62
N VAL A 247 0.64 -10.67 -12.24
CA VAL A 247 1.27 -10.75 -10.91
C VAL A 247 2.76 -10.93 -11.09
N VAL A 248 3.55 -10.08 -10.46
CA VAL A 248 5.01 -10.17 -10.40
C VAL A 248 5.41 -10.46 -8.98
N ILE A 249 6.23 -11.47 -8.74
CA ILE A 249 6.64 -11.87 -7.39
C ILE A 249 8.16 -11.71 -7.28
N HIS A 250 8.60 -10.92 -6.31
CA HIS A 250 9.98 -10.82 -5.88
C HIS A 250 10.19 -11.71 -4.66
N LEU A 251 10.95 -12.79 -4.85
CA LEU A 251 11.24 -13.74 -3.76
C LEU A 251 12.38 -13.22 -2.89
N PRO A 252 12.30 -13.40 -1.56
CA PRO A 252 13.39 -13.09 -0.65
C PRO A 252 14.66 -13.90 -0.97
N GLN A 253 15.80 -13.38 -0.49
CA GLN A 253 17.10 -14.08 -0.55
C GLN A 253 17.64 -14.25 0.88
N SER A 254 16.75 -14.66 1.79
CA SER A 254 17.07 -14.95 3.20
C SER A 254 17.33 -16.44 3.39
N THR A 255 18.08 -16.81 4.43
CA THR A 255 18.25 -18.21 4.84
C THR A 255 16.92 -18.77 5.31
N GLU A 256 16.13 -17.97 6.01
CA GLU A 256 14.81 -18.30 6.53
C GLU A 256 13.87 -18.68 5.38
N PHE A 257 13.90 -17.92 4.26
CA PHE A 257 13.12 -18.25 3.07
C PHE A 257 13.57 -19.53 2.38
N ASP A 258 14.88 -19.81 2.35
CA ASP A 258 15.42 -21.04 1.75
C ASP A 258 15.07 -22.28 2.57
N GLU A 259 14.85 -22.15 3.88
CA GLU A 259 14.59 -23.24 4.81
C GLU A 259 13.09 -23.43 5.14
N PHE A 260 12.21 -22.43 4.86
CA PHE A 260 10.80 -22.55 5.21
C PHE A 260 10.08 -23.63 4.40
N ASP A 261 9.15 -24.34 5.05
CA ASP A 261 8.28 -25.33 4.40
C ASP A 261 6.85 -24.78 4.27
N ALA A 262 6.47 -24.39 3.06
CA ALA A 262 5.12 -23.86 2.78
C ALA A 262 3.99 -24.86 3.13
N SER A 263 4.27 -26.15 3.28
CA SER A 263 3.27 -27.15 3.66
C SER A 263 2.92 -27.13 5.16
N GLU A 264 3.73 -26.46 5.98
CA GLU A 264 3.48 -26.28 7.42
C GLU A 264 2.50 -25.12 7.70
N VAL A 265 2.26 -24.23 6.72
CA VAL A 265 1.31 -23.13 6.82
C VAL A 265 -0.04 -23.54 6.25
N THR A 266 -1.06 -23.56 7.09
CA THR A 266 -2.41 -23.99 6.71
C THR A 266 -3.31 -22.81 6.36
N ASP A 267 -4.39 -23.07 5.61
CA ASP A 267 -5.43 -22.06 5.36
C ASP A 267 -6.06 -21.56 6.68
N GLU A 268 -6.13 -22.43 7.72
CA GLU A 268 -6.63 -22.06 9.04
C GLU A 268 -5.71 -21.08 9.75
N ASP A 269 -4.39 -21.22 9.62
CA ASP A 269 -3.42 -20.25 10.16
C ASP A 269 -3.59 -18.91 9.49
N ILE A 270 -3.70 -18.87 8.17
CA ILE A 270 -3.93 -17.63 7.41
C ILE A 270 -5.25 -16.96 7.82
N ASP A 271 -6.32 -17.74 7.98
CA ASP A 271 -7.60 -17.21 8.44
C ASP A 271 -7.51 -16.63 9.86
N GLN A 272 -6.75 -17.26 10.76
CA GLN A 272 -6.51 -16.72 12.11
C GLN A 272 -5.66 -15.45 12.09
N ILE A 273 -4.68 -15.33 11.20
CA ILE A 273 -3.81 -14.18 11.06
C ILE A 273 -4.58 -12.99 10.48
N GLU A 274 -5.29 -13.19 9.37
CA GLU A 274 -5.76 -12.11 8.53
C GLU A 274 -7.27 -11.83 8.66
N ARG A 275 -8.05 -12.83 9.09
CA ARG A 275 -9.51 -12.75 9.14
C ARG A 275 -10.09 -12.81 10.55
N GLN A 276 -9.29 -12.50 11.59
CA GLN A 276 -9.84 -12.31 12.94
C GLN A 276 -10.80 -11.12 12.92
N ARG A 277 -12.08 -11.40 12.57
CA ARG A 277 -13.13 -10.39 12.57
C ARG A 277 -13.41 -9.95 13.99
N ALA A 278 -13.58 -8.64 14.21
CA ALA A 278 -14.04 -8.12 15.49
C ALA A 278 -15.36 -8.81 15.82
N GLN A 279 -15.39 -9.57 16.92
CA GLN A 279 -16.63 -10.15 17.40
C GLN A 279 -17.57 -9.00 17.76
N THR A 280 -18.65 -8.83 17.00
CA THR A 280 -19.72 -7.91 17.37
C THR A 280 -20.31 -8.42 18.66
N SER A 281 -20.05 -7.76 19.80
CA SER A 281 -20.76 -8.06 21.04
C SER A 281 -22.25 -7.89 20.76
N PRO A 282 -23.08 -8.90 21.03
CA PRO A 282 -24.52 -8.75 20.88
C PRO A 282 -24.99 -7.62 21.82
N LYS A 283 -25.75 -6.66 21.27
CA LYS A 283 -26.40 -5.58 22.01
C LYS A 283 -27.43 -6.12 22.95
#